data_a08c12090c440e1e76dde4e02ece5111
#
_entry.id   a08c12090c440e1e76dde4e02ece5111
#
_cell.length_a   1.000
_cell.length_b   1.000
_cell.length_c   1.000
_cell.angle_alpha   90.00
_cell.angle_beta   90.00
_cell.angle_gamma   90.00
#
_symmetry.space_group_name_H-M   'P 1'
#
loop_
_entity.id
_entity.type
_entity.pdbx_description
1 polymer ?
#
loop_
_entity_poly.entity_id
_entity_poly.type
_entity_poly.pdbx_seq_one_letter_code
_entity_poly.pdbx_strand_id
1 'polypeptide(L)'
;MTNAESVSRTQVAAPPRVDFEIREAHSTDHPALREFLTGLSPRVRYLRFFSGAPPVSQAMLRILTGGAGCTDALVATENGVIIGHAMASDGTGRGGSRRTEIGVVVADGRRGMGVGSALMRDLLARAQERGATVLVMEVLAENRQVITMITDHWPVTHRDQSGAYLTIHAQMPQPLGDKPGASPAAGRVPTARGARPDGSLRYAVVQPAGV
;
A
#
# COMPACT_ATOMS: atom_id res chain seq x y z
N MET A 1 -33.72 11.95 -47.34
CA MET A 1 -33.67 10.66 -46.68
C MET A 1 -32.33 10.58 -46.02
N THR A 2 -32.27 10.99 -44.75
CA THR A 2 -31.02 11.08 -43.99
C THR A 2 -31.03 9.98 -42.93
N ASN A 3 -30.15 9.01 -43.12
CA ASN A 3 -29.99 7.83 -42.24
C ASN A 3 -29.15 8.26 -41.04
N ALA A 4 -29.74 8.33 -39.85
CA ALA A 4 -29.05 8.51 -38.59
C ALA A 4 -28.58 7.16 -38.08
N GLU A 5 -27.30 6.84 -38.20
CA GLU A 5 -26.69 5.69 -37.56
C GLU A 5 -26.64 5.91 -36.06
N SER A 6 -27.39 5.09 -35.34
CA SER A 6 -27.35 4.98 -33.87
C SER A 6 -26.03 4.31 -33.46
N VAL A 7 -25.11 5.12 -32.96
CA VAL A 7 -23.91 4.59 -32.30
C VAL A 7 -24.32 4.00 -30.96
N SER A 8 -24.37 2.68 -30.90
CA SER A 8 -24.64 1.93 -29.67
C SER A 8 -23.46 2.15 -28.70
N ARG A 9 -23.68 2.91 -27.63
CA ARG A 9 -22.74 3.01 -26.50
C ARG A 9 -22.66 1.64 -25.85
N THR A 10 -21.54 0.96 -26.04
CA THR A 10 -21.20 -0.25 -25.30
C THR A 10 -21.15 0.11 -23.81
N GLN A 11 -22.14 -0.34 -23.08
CA GLN A 11 -22.22 -0.17 -21.64
C GLN A 11 -21.15 -1.09 -21.01
N VAL A 12 -20.06 -0.51 -20.57
CA VAL A 12 -19.02 -1.22 -19.80
C VAL A 12 -19.68 -1.66 -18.50
N ALA A 13 -19.86 -2.96 -18.32
CA ALA A 13 -20.41 -3.54 -17.10
C ALA A 13 -19.53 -3.13 -15.90
N ALA A 14 -20.15 -2.63 -14.84
CA ALA A 14 -19.46 -2.37 -13.60
C ALA A 14 -18.78 -3.67 -13.12
N PRO A 15 -17.55 -3.59 -12.59
CA PRO A 15 -16.86 -4.79 -12.10
C PRO A 15 -17.70 -5.46 -11.01
N PRO A 16 -17.67 -6.81 -10.94
CA PRO A 16 -18.42 -7.53 -9.92
C PRO A 16 -18.01 -7.06 -8.53
N ARG A 17 -18.98 -6.69 -7.71
CA ARG A 17 -18.75 -6.39 -6.30
C ARG A 17 -18.45 -7.69 -5.58
N VAL A 18 -17.30 -7.73 -4.92
CA VAL A 18 -16.91 -8.83 -4.04
C VAL A 18 -17.25 -8.40 -2.62
N ASP A 19 -18.00 -9.22 -1.92
CA ASP A 19 -18.27 -9.01 -0.49
C ASP A 19 -17.05 -9.52 0.28
N PHE A 20 -16.34 -8.60 0.93
CA PHE A 20 -15.18 -8.92 1.75
C PHE A 20 -15.22 -8.11 3.05
N GLU A 21 -14.60 -8.64 4.07
CA GLU A 21 -14.44 -8.00 5.38
C GLU A 21 -12.98 -7.61 5.58
N ILE A 22 -12.75 -6.46 6.25
CA ILE A 22 -11.42 -6.04 6.71
C ILE A 22 -11.39 -6.15 8.23
N ARG A 23 -10.34 -6.78 8.74
CA ARG A 23 -10.07 -6.89 10.17
C ARG A 23 -8.59 -6.88 10.47
N GLU A 24 -8.25 -6.73 11.73
CA GLU A 24 -6.87 -6.88 12.18
C GLU A 24 -6.34 -8.30 11.90
N ALA A 25 -5.06 -8.37 11.56
CA ALA A 25 -4.35 -9.62 11.42
C ALA A 25 -3.85 -10.08 12.80
N HIS A 26 -4.08 -11.34 13.12
CA HIS A 26 -3.68 -11.93 14.40
C HIS A 26 -2.70 -13.08 14.20
N SER A 27 -2.00 -13.49 15.25
CA SER A 27 -1.08 -14.63 15.20
C SER A 27 -1.79 -15.95 14.80
N THR A 28 -3.07 -16.05 15.05
CA THR A 28 -3.92 -17.17 14.59
C THR A 28 -4.07 -17.24 13.08
N ASP A 29 -3.80 -16.13 12.37
CA ASP A 29 -3.86 -16.08 10.90
C ASP A 29 -2.59 -16.62 10.24
N HIS A 30 -1.54 -17.01 10.98
CA HIS A 30 -0.28 -17.48 10.40
C HIS A 30 -0.46 -18.59 9.34
N PRO A 31 -1.28 -19.64 9.55
CA PRO A 31 -1.50 -20.66 8.53
C PRO A 31 -2.14 -20.08 7.25
N ALA A 32 -3.23 -19.31 7.41
CA ALA A 32 -3.96 -18.70 6.28
C ALA A 32 -3.12 -17.65 5.54
N LEU A 33 -2.33 -16.83 6.27
CA LEU A 33 -1.39 -15.88 5.66
C LEU A 33 -0.28 -16.61 4.89
N ARG A 34 0.21 -17.72 5.39
CA ARG A 34 1.18 -18.55 4.66
C ARG A 34 0.59 -19.04 3.36
N GLU A 35 -0.61 -19.60 3.40
CA GLU A 35 -1.32 -20.06 2.22
C GLU A 35 -1.55 -18.93 1.21
N PHE A 36 -2.07 -17.80 1.67
CA PHE A 36 -2.27 -16.60 0.85
C PHE A 36 -0.97 -16.17 0.15
N LEU A 37 0.12 -16.01 0.91
CA LEU A 37 1.39 -15.54 0.35
C LEU A 37 2.04 -16.54 -0.62
N THR A 38 1.88 -17.84 -0.38
CA THR A 38 2.41 -18.88 -1.30
C THR A 38 1.55 -19.02 -2.54
N GLY A 39 0.26 -18.71 -2.45
CA GLY A 39 -0.69 -18.72 -3.58
C GLY A 39 -0.55 -17.50 -4.52
N LEU A 40 0.17 -16.45 -4.12
CA LEU A 40 0.42 -15.29 -4.99
C LEU A 40 1.30 -15.68 -6.17
N SER A 41 1.06 -15.10 -7.35
CA SER A 41 1.93 -15.29 -8.51
C SER A 41 3.37 -14.83 -8.22
N PRO A 42 4.38 -15.38 -8.91
CA PRO A 42 5.77 -14.94 -8.76
C PRO A 42 5.93 -13.44 -8.97
N ARG A 43 5.18 -12.86 -9.91
CA ARG A 43 5.19 -11.42 -10.20
C ARG A 43 4.71 -10.60 -9.00
N VAL A 44 3.60 -10.99 -8.38
CA VAL A 44 3.05 -10.28 -7.21
C VAL A 44 3.98 -10.38 -6.01
N ARG A 45 4.53 -11.55 -5.76
CA ARG A 45 5.51 -11.73 -4.69
C ARG A 45 6.75 -10.87 -4.90
N TYR A 46 7.27 -10.84 -6.13
CA TYR A 46 8.40 -9.97 -6.49
C TYR A 46 8.09 -8.50 -6.26
N LEU A 47 6.93 -8.02 -6.74
CA LEU A 47 6.51 -6.62 -6.55
C LEU A 47 6.31 -6.27 -5.06
N ARG A 48 5.92 -7.24 -4.22
CA ARG A 48 5.65 -7.02 -2.78
C ARG A 48 6.90 -7.10 -1.92
N PHE A 49 7.82 -8.01 -2.21
CA PHE A 49 8.97 -8.30 -1.37
C PHE A 49 10.30 -7.90 -1.99
N PHE A 50 10.28 -7.32 -3.20
CA PHE A 50 11.47 -6.86 -3.95
C PHE A 50 12.53 -7.94 -4.20
N SER A 51 12.24 -9.17 -3.89
CA SER A 51 13.14 -10.30 -4.06
C SER A 51 12.37 -11.50 -4.61
N GLY A 52 13.09 -12.41 -5.26
CA GLY A 52 12.48 -13.65 -5.77
C GLY A 52 11.91 -14.49 -4.64
N ALA A 53 10.65 -14.24 -4.28
CA ALA A 53 9.83 -15.06 -3.39
C ALA A 53 10.59 -15.66 -2.18
N PRO A 54 10.94 -14.87 -1.15
CA PRO A 54 11.59 -15.42 0.04
C PRO A 54 10.65 -16.46 0.68
N PRO A 55 11.22 -17.51 1.31
CA PRO A 55 10.41 -18.46 2.05
C PRO A 55 9.56 -17.73 3.09
N VAL A 56 8.28 -18.09 3.20
CA VAL A 56 7.38 -17.51 4.21
C VAL A 56 7.78 -18.06 5.59
N SER A 57 8.75 -17.40 6.24
CA SER A 57 9.26 -17.80 7.55
C SER A 57 8.33 -17.42 8.69
N GLN A 58 8.48 -18.05 9.85
CA GLN A 58 7.75 -17.65 11.06
C GLN A 58 8.08 -16.23 11.51
N ALA A 59 9.30 -15.77 11.30
CA ALA A 59 9.69 -14.39 11.60
C ALA A 59 8.91 -13.41 10.74
N MET A 60 8.79 -13.69 9.44
CA MET A 60 7.99 -12.90 8.50
C MET A 60 6.51 -12.87 8.91
N LEU A 61 5.92 -14.01 9.24
CA LEU A 61 4.51 -14.08 9.67
C LEU A 61 4.25 -13.27 10.94
N ARG A 62 5.17 -13.30 11.92
CA ARG A 62 5.05 -12.46 13.13
C ARG A 62 5.02 -10.97 12.77
N ILE A 63 5.86 -10.51 11.85
CA ILE A 63 5.86 -9.11 11.41
C ILE A 63 4.54 -8.77 10.70
N LEU A 64 4.08 -9.64 9.81
CA LEU A 64 2.82 -9.45 9.06
C LEU A 64 1.55 -9.51 9.93
N THR A 65 1.66 -9.91 11.19
CA THR A 65 0.55 -9.94 12.15
C THR A 65 0.74 -8.99 13.34
N GLY A 66 1.47 -7.88 13.13
CA GLY A 66 1.65 -6.85 14.17
C GLY A 66 2.83 -7.08 15.08
N GLY A 67 3.82 -7.92 14.69
CA GLY A 67 5.08 -8.10 15.43
C GLY A 67 6.04 -6.93 15.28
N ALA A 68 7.24 -7.06 15.83
CA ALA A 68 8.27 -6.02 15.90
C ALA A 68 8.45 -5.24 14.58
N GLY A 69 8.33 -3.92 14.64
CA GLY A 69 8.46 -3.01 13.49
C GLY A 69 7.16 -2.81 12.70
N CYS A 70 6.07 -3.48 13.05
CA CYS A 70 4.75 -3.27 12.48
C CYS A 70 3.85 -2.57 13.51
N THR A 71 3.19 -1.49 13.10
CA THR A 71 2.26 -0.74 13.97
C THR A 71 0.82 -1.20 13.76
N ASP A 72 0.44 -1.47 12.51
CA ASP A 72 -0.85 -2.05 12.14
C ASP A 72 -0.66 -3.17 11.13
N ALA A 73 -1.47 -4.20 11.23
CA ALA A 73 -1.60 -5.25 10.24
C ALA A 73 -3.08 -5.56 10.03
N LEU A 74 -3.52 -5.55 8.77
CA LEU A 74 -4.90 -5.81 8.37
C LEU A 74 -4.95 -6.95 7.35
N VAL A 75 -6.01 -7.74 7.40
CA VAL A 75 -6.37 -8.71 6.37
C VAL A 75 -7.74 -8.39 5.80
N ALA A 76 -7.89 -8.60 4.50
CA ALA A 76 -9.18 -8.67 3.84
C ALA A 76 -9.54 -10.15 3.62
N THR A 77 -10.75 -10.53 4.02
CA THR A 77 -11.23 -11.91 3.91
C THR A 77 -12.51 -11.99 3.10
N GLU A 78 -12.61 -13.00 2.24
CA GLU A 78 -13.81 -13.37 1.49
C GLU A 78 -14.17 -14.82 1.87
N ASN A 79 -15.36 -15.03 2.44
CA ASN A 79 -15.79 -16.34 2.93
C ASN A 79 -14.75 -17.02 3.87
N GLY A 80 -14.10 -16.22 4.72
CA GLY A 80 -13.07 -16.70 5.65
C GLY A 80 -11.68 -16.92 5.04
N VAL A 81 -11.51 -16.76 3.72
CA VAL A 81 -10.23 -16.88 3.02
C VAL A 81 -9.56 -15.51 2.92
N ILE A 82 -8.28 -15.41 3.26
CA ILE A 82 -7.51 -14.16 3.10
C ILE A 82 -7.29 -13.89 1.60
N ILE A 83 -7.76 -12.74 1.14
CA ILE A 83 -7.62 -12.25 -0.24
C ILE A 83 -6.76 -10.99 -0.35
N GLY A 84 -6.39 -10.39 0.77
CA GLY A 84 -5.55 -9.22 0.83
C GLY A 84 -4.91 -9.04 2.19
N HIS A 85 -3.77 -8.35 2.21
CA HIS A 85 -3.04 -7.99 3.42
C HIS A 85 -2.47 -6.59 3.30
N ALA A 86 -2.55 -5.83 4.38
CA ALA A 86 -1.92 -4.51 4.48
C ALA A 86 -1.23 -4.37 5.83
N MET A 87 -0.16 -3.56 5.86
CA MET A 87 0.54 -3.26 7.11
C MET A 87 1.12 -1.85 7.08
N ALA A 88 1.32 -1.31 8.27
CA ALA A 88 1.99 -0.03 8.50
C ALA A 88 3.12 -0.18 9.51
N SER A 89 4.15 0.64 9.33
CA SER A 89 5.24 0.86 10.30
C SER A 89 5.40 2.35 10.53
N ASP A 90 5.24 2.79 11.76
CA ASP A 90 5.40 4.18 12.12
C ASP A 90 6.87 4.49 12.42
N GLY A 91 7.26 5.73 12.15
CA GLY A 91 8.62 6.20 12.41
C GLY A 91 8.66 7.72 12.52
N THR A 92 9.84 8.23 12.85
CA THR A 92 10.09 9.67 12.91
C THR A 92 10.97 10.07 11.74
N GLY A 93 10.53 11.06 10.97
CA GLY A 93 11.29 11.68 9.91
C GLY A 93 12.18 12.83 10.40
N ARG A 94 12.88 13.47 9.46
CA ARG A 94 13.67 14.67 9.76
C ARG A 94 12.75 15.77 10.28
N GLY A 95 13.23 16.52 11.28
CA GLY A 95 12.44 17.59 11.90
C GLY A 95 11.32 17.12 12.82
N GLY A 96 11.31 15.83 13.22
CA GLY A 96 10.30 15.30 14.14
C GLY A 96 8.95 14.97 13.47
N SER A 97 8.84 15.03 12.13
CA SER A 97 7.61 14.66 11.44
C SER A 97 7.27 13.18 11.66
N ARG A 98 6.02 12.89 12.00
CA ARG A 98 5.55 11.50 12.13
C ARG A 98 5.26 10.93 10.75
N ARG A 99 5.93 9.84 10.42
CA ARG A 99 5.77 9.15 9.15
C ARG A 99 5.21 7.75 9.36
N THR A 100 4.46 7.28 8.39
CA THR A 100 4.05 5.89 8.29
C THR A 100 4.53 5.31 6.97
N GLU A 101 5.15 4.15 7.03
CA GLU A 101 5.50 3.35 5.86
C GLU A 101 4.45 2.25 5.71
N ILE A 102 3.94 2.07 4.50
CA ILE A 102 2.86 1.13 4.24
C ILE A 102 3.22 0.10 3.19
N GLY A 103 2.63 -1.07 3.32
CA GLY A 103 2.68 -2.12 2.32
C GLY A 103 1.34 -2.82 2.17
N VAL A 104 0.87 -2.99 0.93
CA VAL A 104 -0.40 -3.63 0.61
C VAL A 104 -0.19 -4.69 -0.45
N VAL A 105 -0.90 -5.80 -0.36
CA VAL A 105 -0.95 -6.85 -1.38
C VAL A 105 -2.35 -7.45 -1.47
N VAL A 106 -2.79 -7.75 -2.69
CA VAL A 106 -4.09 -8.36 -3.00
C VAL A 106 -3.86 -9.58 -3.89
N ALA A 107 -4.61 -10.64 -3.66
CA ALA A 107 -4.60 -11.85 -4.50
C ALA A 107 -4.82 -11.52 -5.98
N ASP A 108 -4.13 -12.23 -6.87
CA ASP A 108 -4.18 -11.97 -8.33
C ASP A 108 -5.60 -11.91 -8.88
N GLY A 109 -6.47 -12.84 -8.46
CA GLY A 109 -7.87 -12.90 -8.90
C GLY A 109 -8.82 -11.91 -8.24
N ARG A 110 -8.34 -11.04 -7.32
CA ARG A 110 -9.16 -10.07 -6.57
C ARG A 110 -8.74 -8.62 -6.80
N ARG A 111 -7.86 -8.39 -7.75
CA ARG A 111 -7.46 -7.04 -8.15
C ARG A 111 -8.58 -6.34 -8.90
N GLY A 112 -8.65 -5.00 -8.76
CA GLY A 112 -9.71 -4.21 -9.40
C GLY A 112 -11.08 -4.29 -8.73
N MET A 113 -11.21 -5.04 -7.64
CA MET A 113 -12.46 -5.24 -6.90
C MET A 113 -12.57 -4.35 -5.63
N GLY A 114 -11.69 -3.34 -5.51
CA GLY A 114 -11.72 -2.39 -4.39
C GLY A 114 -11.03 -2.86 -3.11
N VAL A 115 -10.58 -4.12 -3.02
CA VAL A 115 -9.94 -4.70 -1.82
C VAL A 115 -8.73 -3.89 -1.37
N GLY A 116 -7.81 -3.58 -2.29
CA GLY A 116 -6.60 -2.81 -1.98
C GLY A 116 -6.92 -1.38 -1.54
N SER A 117 -7.88 -0.73 -2.18
CA SER A 117 -8.33 0.63 -1.81
C SER A 117 -8.97 0.67 -0.43
N ALA A 118 -9.75 -0.34 -0.07
CA ALA A 118 -10.37 -0.45 1.24
C ALA A 118 -9.32 -0.71 2.34
N LEU A 119 -8.39 -1.65 2.14
CA LEU A 119 -7.27 -1.89 3.04
C LEU A 119 -6.42 -0.63 3.25
N MET A 120 -6.11 0.09 2.17
CA MET A 120 -5.35 1.33 2.21
C MET A 120 -6.09 2.41 3.02
N ARG A 121 -7.37 2.62 2.77
CA ARG A 121 -8.19 3.61 3.46
C ARG A 121 -8.19 3.36 4.98
N ASP A 122 -8.44 2.12 5.40
CA ASP A 122 -8.51 1.77 6.81
C ASP A 122 -7.15 1.90 7.50
N LEU A 123 -6.07 1.52 6.80
CA LEU A 123 -4.69 1.65 7.29
C LEU A 123 -4.29 3.13 7.46
N LEU A 124 -4.63 3.98 6.47
CA LEU A 124 -4.34 5.41 6.52
C LEU A 124 -5.14 6.12 7.60
N ALA A 125 -6.40 5.76 7.82
CA ALA A 125 -7.22 6.30 8.91
C ALA A 125 -6.56 6.05 10.27
N ARG A 126 -6.12 4.82 10.55
CA ARG A 126 -5.40 4.45 11.77
C ARG A 126 -4.09 5.22 11.93
N ALA A 127 -3.32 5.36 10.85
CA ALA A 127 -2.07 6.13 10.87
C ALA A 127 -2.31 7.63 11.17
N GLN A 128 -3.39 8.21 10.63
CA GLN A 128 -3.80 9.58 10.91
C GLN A 128 -4.21 9.78 12.37
N GLU A 129 -4.97 8.86 12.95
CA GLU A 129 -5.34 8.88 14.36
C GLU A 129 -4.11 8.90 15.28
N ARG A 130 -3.02 8.26 14.85
CA ARG A 130 -1.73 8.30 15.55
C ARG A 130 -0.88 9.54 15.23
N GLY A 131 -1.40 10.45 14.37
CA GLY A 131 -0.77 11.71 14.02
C GLY A 131 0.32 11.59 12.93
N ALA A 132 0.27 10.57 12.09
CA ALA A 132 1.14 10.50 10.91
C ALA A 132 0.83 11.66 9.95
N THR A 133 1.87 12.36 9.49
CA THR A 133 1.76 13.50 8.57
C THR A 133 2.40 13.20 7.21
N VAL A 134 3.27 12.18 7.16
CA VAL A 134 3.97 11.77 5.96
C VAL A 134 3.73 10.29 5.70
N LEU A 135 3.27 9.99 4.49
CA LEU A 135 3.14 8.64 3.96
C LEU A 135 4.42 8.28 3.20
N VAL A 136 5.01 7.13 3.50
CA VAL A 136 6.19 6.60 2.81
C VAL A 136 5.83 5.29 2.12
N MET A 137 6.18 5.20 0.85
CA MET A 137 5.93 4.01 0.04
C MET A 137 7.19 3.62 -0.72
N GLU A 138 7.64 2.38 -0.59
CA GLU A 138 8.68 1.82 -1.46
C GLU A 138 8.03 1.05 -2.61
N VAL A 139 8.48 1.30 -3.83
CA VAL A 139 7.95 0.72 -5.06
C VAL A 139 9.10 0.36 -6.00
N LEU A 140 8.98 -0.73 -6.75
CA LEU A 140 9.91 -0.97 -7.86
C LEU A 140 9.69 0.08 -8.95
N ALA A 141 10.76 0.68 -9.45
CA ALA A 141 10.71 1.72 -10.49
C ALA A 141 10.02 1.24 -11.79
N GLU A 142 10.00 -0.06 -12.04
CA GLU A 142 9.27 -0.67 -13.15
C GLU A 142 7.75 -0.78 -12.91
N ASN A 143 7.29 -0.65 -11.67
CA ASN A 143 5.87 -0.73 -11.31
C ASN A 143 5.16 0.62 -11.58
N ARG A 144 5.15 1.00 -12.87
CA ARG A 144 4.63 2.30 -13.32
C ARG A 144 3.17 2.52 -12.90
N GLN A 145 2.36 1.46 -12.88
CA GLN A 145 0.95 1.53 -12.56
C GLN A 145 0.75 1.98 -11.09
N VAL A 146 1.50 1.42 -10.14
CA VAL A 146 1.45 1.85 -8.74
C VAL A 146 2.02 3.25 -8.57
N ILE A 147 3.10 3.58 -9.27
CA ILE A 147 3.70 4.93 -9.22
C ILE A 147 2.69 5.97 -9.70
N THR A 148 2.00 5.73 -10.84
CA THR A 148 0.95 6.61 -11.35
C THR A 148 -0.19 6.75 -10.34
N MET A 149 -0.71 5.63 -9.83
CA MET A 149 -1.75 5.65 -8.81
C MET A 149 -1.35 6.50 -7.58
N ILE A 150 -0.13 6.33 -7.07
CA ILE A 150 0.36 7.11 -5.93
C ILE A 150 0.38 8.60 -6.26
N THR A 151 0.90 8.96 -7.43
CA THR A 151 1.05 10.38 -7.82
C THR A 151 -0.27 11.05 -8.14
N ASP A 152 -1.27 10.29 -8.55
CA ASP A 152 -2.60 10.81 -8.85
C ASP A 152 -3.44 11.01 -7.57
N HIS A 153 -3.19 10.21 -6.52
CA HIS A 153 -4.01 10.21 -5.31
C HIS A 153 -3.40 11.02 -4.15
N TRP A 154 -2.08 11.20 -4.11
CA TRP A 154 -1.42 11.89 -3.00
C TRP A 154 -0.43 12.96 -3.47
N PRO A 155 -0.39 14.14 -2.82
CA PRO A 155 0.62 15.15 -3.07
C PRO A 155 2.01 14.60 -2.73
N VAL A 156 2.80 14.26 -3.74
CA VAL A 156 4.16 13.76 -3.57
C VAL A 156 5.09 14.91 -3.20
N THR A 157 5.76 14.82 -2.06
CA THR A 157 6.67 15.83 -1.53
C THR A 157 8.13 15.52 -1.81
N HIS A 158 8.48 14.23 -1.94
CA HIS A 158 9.84 13.81 -2.21
C HIS A 158 9.86 12.44 -2.90
N ARG A 159 10.87 12.23 -3.76
CA ARG A 159 11.18 10.94 -4.38
C ARG A 159 12.68 10.69 -4.28
N ASP A 160 13.06 9.49 -3.91
CA ASP A 160 14.44 9.03 -3.92
C ASP A 160 14.53 7.69 -4.64
N GLN A 161 15.45 7.59 -5.60
CA GLN A 161 15.65 6.36 -6.35
C GLN A 161 17.00 5.73 -5.97
N SER A 162 16.96 4.49 -5.53
CA SER A 162 18.13 3.68 -5.22
C SER A 162 18.10 2.40 -6.05
N GLY A 163 18.83 2.38 -7.16
CA GLY A 163 18.80 1.27 -8.10
C GLY A 163 17.41 1.03 -8.68
N ALA A 164 16.86 -0.17 -8.47
CA ALA A 164 15.54 -0.55 -8.94
C ALA A 164 14.40 -0.06 -8.03
N TYR A 165 14.70 0.58 -6.91
CA TYR A 165 13.71 0.99 -5.91
C TYR A 165 13.45 2.49 -5.96
N LEU A 166 12.19 2.85 -5.81
CA LEU A 166 11.72 4.22 -5.69
C LEU A 166 11.03 4.38 -4.35
N THR A 167 11.58 5.23 -3.48
CA THR A 167 10.93 5.64 -2.23
C THR A 167 10.16 6.94 -2.49
N ILE A 168 8.86 6.91 -2.29
CA ILE A 168 7.96 8.04 -2.50
C ILE A 168 7.49 8.52 -1.13
N HIS A 169 7.69 9.81 -0.86
CA HIS A 169 7.10 10.49 0.28
C HIS A 169 5.93 11.31 -0.22
N ALA A 170 4.79 11.13 0.39
CA ALA A 170 3.58 11.87 0.09
C ALA A 170 2.99 12.48 1.37
N GLN A 171 2.28 13.57 1.22
CA GLN A 171 1.54 14.16 2.33
C GLN A 171 0.35 13.26 2.68
N MET A 172 0.16 12.99 3.97
CA MET A 172 -1.05 12.30 4.41
C MET A 172 -2.28 13.15 4.08
N PRO A 173 -3.37 12.53 3.61
CA PRO A 173 -4.63 13.24 3.43
C PRO A 173 -4.99 13.91 4.75
N GLN A 174 -5.42 15.17 4.72
CA GLN A 174 -5.92 15.84 5.92
C GLN A 174 -7.31 15.28 6.26
N PRO A 175 -7.63 15.07 7.55
CA PRO A 175 -9.01 14.80 7.95
C PRO A 175 -9.89 15.95 7.44
N LEU A 176 -11.07 15.63 6.93
CA LEU A 176 -12.07 16.62 6.53
C LEU A 176 -12.53 17.40 7.78
N GLY A 177 -11.84 18.49 8.11
CA GLY A 177 -12.18 19.36 9.24
C GLY A 177 -10.96 19.96 9.90
N ASP A 178 -10.29 20.88 9.19
CA ASP A 178 -9.79 22.16 9.73
C ASP A 178 -9.05 22.90 8.62
N LYS A 179 -9.41 24.16 8.41
CA LYS A 179 -8.74 25.01 7.43
C LYS A 179 -7.30 25.25 7.80
N PRO A 180 -6.31 25.08 6.89
CA PRO A 180 -4.90 25.26 7.19
C PRO A 180 -4.56 26.71 7.40
N GLY A 181 -4.04 27.03 8.58
CA GLY A 181 -3.24 28.22 8.81
C GLY A 181 -1.81 27.99 8.34
N ALA A 182 -1.35 28.89 7.45
CA ALA A 182 0.02 29.20 7.07
C ALA A 182 1.06 28.08 6.89
N SER A 183 1.49 27.94 5.65
CA SER A 183 2.63 27.17 5.15
C SER A 183 3.98 27.62 5.78
N PRO A 184 4.84 26.70 6.23
CA PRO A 184 6.26 26.98 6.39
C PRO A 184 7.02 26.60 5.11
N ALA A 185 7.95 27.50 4.75
CA ALA A 185 8.76 27.49 3.54
C ALA A 185 9.52 26.19 3.26
N ALA A 186 9.62 25.88 1.96
CA ALA A 186 10.38 24.80 1.41
C ALA A 186 11.88 24.89 1.69
N GLY A 187 12.38 24.09 2.66
CA GLY A 187 13.79 23.88 2.91
C GLY A 187 14.33 22.74 2.04
N ARG A 188 15.39 23.00 1.27
CA ARG A 188 16.16 22.01 0.50
C ARG A 188 16.63 20.87 1.41
N VAL A 189 16.29 19.64 1.08
CA VAL A 189 16.73 18.43 1.78
C VAL A 189 18.01 17.90 1.13
N PRO A 190 19.10 17.69 1.89
CA PRO A 190 20.29 17.05 1.38
C PRO A 190 20.06 15.54 1.20
N THR A 191 20.53 14.99 0.08
CA THR A 191 20.56 13.57 -0.22
C THR A 191 21.39 12.79 0.80
N ALA A 192 20.80 11.81 1.48
CA ALA A 192 21.52 10.85 2.31
C ALA A 192 21.55 9.48 1.60
N ARG A 193 22.73 9.09 1.14
CA ARG A 193 23.08 7.70 0.81
C ARG A 193 23.13 6.88 2.11
N GLY A 194 22.49 5.71 2.11
CA GLY A 194 22.72 4.74 3.16
C GLY A 194 21.63 3.66 3.20
N ALA A 195 22.03 2.41 2.98
CA ALA A 195 21.21 1.26 3.36
C ALA A 195 20.96 1.32 4.88
N ARG A 196 19.72 1.04 5.32
CA ARG A 196 19.42 0.92 6.75
C ARG A 196 20.08 -0.35 7.30
N PRO A 197 20.87 -0.28 8.39
CA PRO A 197 21.58 -1.41 8.96
C PRO A 197 20.73 -2.31 9.87
N ASP A 198 19.40 -2.10 9.93
CA ASP A 198 18.54 -2.67 10.97
C ASP A 198 17.76 -3.94 10.58
N GLY A 199 18.04 -4.52 9.40
CA GLY A 199 17.37 -5.77 8.97
C GLY A 199 15.85 -5.65 8.77
N SER A 200 15.30 -4.45 8.70
CA SER A 200 13.87 -4.22 8.47
C SER A 200 13.46 -4.70 7.08
N LEU A 201 12.39 -5.48 7.00
CA LEU A 201 11.81 -5.91 5.74
C LEU A 201 11.29 -4.67 4.98
N ARG A 202 11.68 -4.55 3.69
CA ARG A 202 11.14 -3.52 2.81
C ARG A 202 9.73 -3.92 2.37
N TYR A 203 8.81 -2.99 2.38
CA TYR A 203 7.41 -3.24 2.05
C TYR A 203 7.00 -2.45 0.82
N ALA A 204 6.46 -3.15 -0.18
CA ALA A 204 5.94 -2.55 -1.39
C ALA A 204 4.43 -2.39 -1.36
N VAL A 205 3.96 -1.32 -1.95
CA VAL A 205 2.57 -1.21 -2.37
C VAL A 205 2.38 -2.04 -3.63
N VAL A 206 1.63 -3.12 -3.56
CA VAL A 206 1.19 -3.91 -4.72
C VAL A 206 -0.28 -3.62 -4.93
N GLN A 207 -0.47 -2.84 -5.93
CA GLN A 207 -1.65 -2.41 -6.66
C GLN A 207 -3.06 -2.81 -6.23
N PRO A 208 -3.98 -1.83 -6.16
CA PRO A 208 -5.32 -2.00 -6.72
C PRO A 208 -5.26 -1.85 -8.25
N ALA A 209 -5.79 -2.80 -9.01
CA ALA A 209 -5.94 -2.65 -10.44
C ALA A 209 -7.14 -1.74 -10.72
N GLY A 210 -6.93 -0.76 -11.59
CA GLY A 210 -7.92 -0.06 -12.38
C GLY A 210 -9.04 0.70 -11.66
N VAL A 211 -8.98 2.01 -11.79
CA VAL A 211 -10.16 2.84 -12.03
C VAL A 211 -10.46 2.82 -13.51
#